data_7a3e58369d9ae647cc8c394671ff6731
#
_entry.id   7a3e58369d9ae647cc8c394671ff6731
#
_cell.length_a   1.000
_cell.length_b   1.000
_cell.length_c   1.000
_cell.angle_alpha   90.00
_cell.angle_beta   90.00
_cell.angle_gamma   90.00
#
_symmetry.space_group_name_H-M   'P 1'
#
loop_
_entity.id
_entity.type
_entity.pdbx_description
1 polymer ?
#
loop_
_entity_poly.entity_id
_entity_poly.type
_entity_poly.pdbx_seq_one_letter_code
_entity_poly.pdbx_strand_id
1 'polypeptide(L)'
;FLNLLSAVDVYFIRDDRKTAYLYYKNCAVKVTAKGIDIIDYIDLGGYVWKDQVIDRDFKKCRADKCDYKQFISNISGGAEDRIKSVESTIGFLLHSYKNLGYCPAVILNDEVISENPEGGTGKGLFVNAISHLKHTVTIDGKSFSFERSFPYQLVSADTQLLTFDDVKKHFEFERLFSIVTEGITLEKKNKDAIMIPFERSPKIVITTNYAIKGKGGSFERRKWELEFTQYYNQEQTPLKEFGRLLFGDWDEDEWCRFDNYMVNNLKGYLNTGMVSSTHKNLRKRKFIAE
;
A
#
# COMPACT_ATOMS: atom_id res chain seq x y z
N PHE A 1 27.22 26.99 14.61
CA PHE A 1 27.81 26.74 13.30
C PHE A 1 26.77 26.49 12.21
N LEU A 2 25.77 25.64 12.46
CA LEU A 2 24.68 25.35 11.50
C LEU A 2 23.81 26.58 11.18
N ASN A 3 23.64 27.50 12.12
CA ASN A 3 22.85 28.72 11.93
C ASN A 3 23.57 29.78 11.02
N LEU A 4 24.81 29.53 10.61
CA LEU A 4 25.56 30.37 9.66
C LEU A 4 25.46 29.86 8.22
N LEU A 5 24.88 28.70 8.00
CA LEU A 5 24.65 28.15 6.67
C LEU A 5 23.36 28.73 6.08
N SER A 6 23.43 29.19 4.84
CA SER A 6 22.26 29.63 4.11
C SER A 6 21.32 28.46 3.91
N ALA A 7 20.05 28.65 4.27
CA ALA A 7 19.02 27.67 3.92
C ALA A 7 18.86 27.64 2.39
N VAL A 8 18.89 26.45 1.81
CA VAL A 8 18.61 26.23 0.39
C VAL A 8 17.28 25.51 0.26
N ASP A 9 16.38 26.08 -0.50
CA ASP A 9 15.14 25.42 -0.86
C ASP A 9 15.42 24.25 -1.79
N VAL A 10 15.13 23.03 -1.32
CA VAL A 10 15.33 21.82 -2.09
C VAL A 10 14.01 21.38 -2.69
N TYR A 11 13.94 21.31 -4.02
CA TYR A 11 12.77 20.83 -4.71
C TYR A 11 12.79 19.30 -4.82
N PHE A 12 11.88 18.66 -4.09
CA PHE A 12 11.66 17.21 -4.18
C PHE A 12 10.59 16.88 -5.23
N ILE A 13 10.92 15.97 -6.14
CA ILE A 13 9.96 15.45 -7.13
C ILE A 13 8.86 14.68 -6.38
N ARG A 14 7.63 14.89 -6.80
CA ARG A 14 6.44 14.26 -6.20
C ARG A 14 5.46 13.84 -7.26
N ASP A 15 4.65 12.87 -6.90
CA ASP A 15 3.48 12.51 -7.67
C ASP A 15 2.47 13.67 -7.68
N ASP A 16 1.83 13.88 -8.81
CA ASP A 16 0.68 14.75 -8.96
C ASP A 16 -0.58 13.93 -9.35
N ARG A 17 -1.70 14.59 -9.56
CA ARG A 17 -2.98 13.92 -9.88
C ARG A 17 -2.91 12.98 -11.10
N LYS A 18 -2.02 13.23 -12.06
CA LYS A 18 -1.95 12.53 -13.35
C LYS A 18 -0.64 11.79 -13.57
N THR A 19 0.33 12.00 -12.70
CA THR A 19 1.69 11.51 -12.84
C THR A 19 2.15 10.84 -11.56
N ALA A 20 2.75 9.69 -11.67
CA ALA A 20 3.40 8.99 -10.58
C ALA A 20 4.85 8.66 -10.94
N TYR A 21 5.71 8.52 -9.93
CA TYR A 21 7.10 8.16 -10.08
C TYR A 21 7.47 6.97 -9.21
N LEU A 22 8.24 6.04 -9.78
CA LEU A 22 8.95 5.00 -9.06
C LEU A 22 10.44 5.19 -9.32
N TYR A 23 11.23 5.29 -8.25
CA TYR A 23 12.64 5.60 -8.33
C TYR A 23 13.45 4.31 -8.18
N TYR A 24 14.10 3.85 -9.24
CA TYR A 24 14.98 2.68 -9.24
C TYR A 24 16.44 3.13 -9.19
N LYS A 25 17.38 2.24 -8.91
CA LYS A 25 18.82 2.59 -8.87
C LYS A 25 19.30 3.27 -10.15
N ASN A 26 18.87 2.76 -11.29
CA ASN A 26 19.34 3.21 -12.60
C ASN A 26 18.49 4.33 -13.24
N CYS A 27 17.26 4.56 -12.78
CA CYS A 27 16.38 5.53 -13.42
C CYS A 27 15.15 5.86 -12.57
N ALA A 28 14.45 6.93 -12.93
CA ALA A 28 13.08 7.20 -12.50
C ALA A 28 12.08 6.71 -13.57
N VAL A 29 11.09 5.92 -13.15
CA VAL A 29 10.00 5.47 -14.01
C VAL A 29 8.82 6.40 -13.80
N LYS A 30 8.53 7.25 -14.78
CA LYS A 30 7.39 8.16 -14.82
C LYS A 30 6.20 7.45 -15.45
N VAL A 31 5.10 7.41 -14.73
CA VAL A 31 3.88 6.73 -15.15
C VAL A 31 2.73 7.73 -15.27
N THR A 32 2.04 7.68 -16.38
CA THR A 32 0.82 8.45 -16.64
C THR A 32 -0.25 7.52 -17.22
N ALA A 33 -1.49 7.96 -17.30
CA ALA A 33 -2.55 7.20 -17.99
C ALA A 33 -2.18 6.87 -19.46
N LYS A 34 -1.36 7.74 -20.10
CA LYS A 34 -0.99 7.61 -21.52
C LYS A 34 0.21 6.70 -21.76
N GLY A 35 1.18 6.65 -20.82
CA GLY A 35 2.43 5.93 -21.06
C GLY A 35 3.30 5.75 -19.81
N ILE A 36 4.41 5.07 -20.05
CA ILE A 36 5.47 4.78 -19.09
C ILE A 36 6.77 5.25 -19.71
N ASP A 37 7.39 6.27 -19.12
CA ASP A 37 8.65 6.85 -19.55
C ASP A 37 9.76 6.49 -18.56
N ILE A 38 10.94 6.17 -19.06
CA ILE A 38 12.15 5.98 -18.27
C ILE A 38 12.95 7.28 -18.37
N ILE A 39 13.28 7.86 -17.23
CA ILE A 39 13.96 9.16 -17.13
C ILE A 39 15.26 8.95 -16.35
N ASP A 40 16.38 9.41 -16.92
CA ASP A 40 17.64 9.45 -16.21
C ASP A 40 17.58 10.48 -15.07
N TYR A 41 18.26 10.20 -13.95
CA TYR A 41 18.22 11.10 -12.79
C TYR A 41 18.72 12.52 -13.10
N ILE A 42 19.66 12.65 -14.05
CA ILE A 42 20.17 13.95 -14.48
C ILE A 42 19.08 14.81 -15.16
N ASP A 43 18.08 14.17 -15.78
CA ASP A 43 16.99 14.83 -16.51
C ASP A 43 15.74 15.01 -15.64
N LEU A 44 15.77 14.51 -14.40
CA LEU A 44 14.59 14.50 -13.53
C LEU A 44 14.20 15.91 -13.03
N GLY A 45 15.16 16.83 -12.94
CA GLY A 45 14.92 18.24 -12.61
C GLY A 45 14.62 18.52 -11.13
N GLY A 46 14.96 17.60 -10.21
CA GLY A 46 14.76 17.78 -8.76
C GLY A 46 15.36 16.62 -7.97
N TYR A 47 15.14 16.64 -6.67
CA TYR A 47 15.66 15.64 -5.73
C TYR A 47 14.64 14.56 -5.41
N VAL A 48 15.11 13.39 -5.01
CA VAL A 48 14.31 12.28 -4.48
C VAL A 48 14.84 11.88 -3.09
N TRP A 49 13.96 11.38 -2.24
CA TRP A 49 14.38 10.82 -0.96
C TRP A 49 15.14 9.52 -1.19
N LYS A 50 16.31 9.38 -0.54
CA LYS A 50 17.12 8.17 -0.65
C LYS A 50 16.33 6.90 -0.29
N ASP A 51 15.53 6.97 0.78
CA ASP A 51 14.76 5.84 1.29
C ASP A 51 13.53 5.49 0.42
N GLN A 52 13.25 6.31 -0.61
CA GLN A 52 12.26 6.00 -1.64
C GLN A 52 12.87 5.38 -2.90
N VAL A 53 14.21 5.24 -2.95
CA VAL A 53 14.89 4.59 -4.08
C VAL A 53 14.80 3.08 -3.90
N ILE A 54 14.21 2.42 -4.88
CA ILE A 54 14.07 0.97 -4.96
C ILE A 54 15.46 0.37 -5.24
N ASP A 55 15.91 -0.56 -4.37
CA ASP A 55 17.27 -1.09 -4.36
C ASP A 55 17.53 -2.13 -5.46
N ARG A 56 17.08 -1.86 -6.69
CA ARG A 56 17.35 -2.64 -7.90
C ARG A 56 17.19 -1.79 -9.15
N ASP A 57 17.66 -2.32 -10.29
CA ASP A 57 17.54 -1.67 -11.60
C ASP A 57 16.18 -2.00 -12.24
N PHE A 58 15.59 -1.01 -12.89
CA PHE A 58 14.40 -1.21 -13.73
C PHE A 58 14.81 -1.62 -15.14
N LYS A 59 14.16 -2.67 -15.65
CA LYS A 59 14.27 -3.14 -17.05
C LYS A 59 12.85 -3.31 -17.60
N LYS A 60 12.62 -2.95 -18.87
CA LYS A 60 11.34 -3.26 -19.53
C LYS A 60 11.29 -4.72 -19.93
N CYS A 61 10.24 -5.43 -19.51
CA CYS A 61 9.98 -6.81 -19.95
C CYS A 61 8.46 -7.08 -19.99
N ARG A 62 8.09 -8.25 -20.51
CA ARG A 62 6.69 -8.71 -20.46
C ARG A 62 6.40 -9.34 -19.10
N ALA A 63 5.24 -8.99 -18.53
CA ALA A 63 4.80 -9.49 -17.22
C ALA A 63 3.80 -10.67 -17.30
N ASP A 64 3.73 -11.38 -18.42
CA ASP A 64 2.70 -12.40 -18.65
C ASP A 64 2.81 -13.60 -17.71
N LYS A 65 4.04 -14.00 -17.37
CA LYS A 65 4.36 -15.15 -16.51
C LYS A 65 4.92 -14.71 -15.14
N CYS A 66 4.34 -13.67 -14.54
CA CYS A 66 4.76 -13.17 -13.23
C CYS A 66 4.10 -13.99 -12.12
N ASP A 67 4.90 -14.55 -11.20
CA ASP A 67 4.41 -15.29 -10.02
C ASP A 67 3.46 -14.44 -9.18
N TYR A 68 3.80 -13.17 -8.97
CA TYR A 68 2.94 -12.29 -8.20
C TYR A 68 1.60 -11.99 -8.89
N LYS A 69 1.56 -11.90 -10.22
CA LYS A 69 0.30 -11.77 -10.97
C LYS A 69 -0.58 -13.01 -10.77
N GLN A 70 0.01 -14.21 -10.79
CA GLN A 70 -0.71 -15.45 -10.49
C GLN A 70 -1.21 -15.47 -9.04
N PHE A 71 -0.37 -15.04 -8.08
CA PHE A 71 -0.76 -14.88 -6.69
C PHE A 71 -1.98 -13.96 -6.54
N ILE A 72 -2.02 -12.81 -7.21
CA ILE A 72 -3.18 -11.88 -7.20
C ILE A 72 -4.43 -12.56 -7.76
N SER A 73 -4.31 -13.32 -8.84
CA SER A 73 -5.43 -14.11 -9.38
C SER A 73 -5.98 -15.09 -8.35
N ASN A 74 -5.10 -15.80 -7.66
CA ASN A 74 -5.46 -16.81 -6.66
C ASN A 74 -6.20 -16.21 -5.45
N ILE A 75 -5.65 -15.16 -4.84
CA ILE A 75 -6.30 -14.50 -3.69
C ILE A 75 -7.59 -13.79 -4.07
N SER A 76 -7.81 -13.51 -5.36
CA SER A 76 -9.05 -12.97 -5.91
C SER A 76 -10.07 -14.06 -6.28
N GLY A 77 -9.70 -15.35 -6.16
CA GLY A 77 -10.53 -16.48 -6.54
C GLY A 77 -10.75 -16.61 -8.05
N GLY A 78 -9.85 -16.09 -8.88
CA GLY A 78 -9.92 -16.11 -10.33
C GLY A 78 -11.03 -15.23 -10.94
N ALA A 79 -11.78 -14.48 -10.13
CA ALA A 79 -12.87 -13.62 -10.60
C ALA A 79 -12.31 -12.31 -11.17
N GLU A 80 -12.66 -12.00 -12.42
CA GLU A 80 -12.08 -10.87 -13.15
C GLU A 80 -12.35 -9.50 -12.49
N ASP A 81 -13.57 -9.28 -11.97
CA ASP A 81 -13.93 -8.06 -11.25
C ASP A 81 -13.10 -7.88 -9.98
N ARG A 82 -12.85 -8.98 -9.25
CA ARG A 82 -12.02 -8.96 -8.03
C ARG A 82 -10.55 -8.75 -8.35
N ILE A 83 -10.02 -9.39 -9.40
CA ILE A 83 -8.65 -9.16 -9.88
C ILE A 83 -8.47 -7.68 -10.23
N LYS A 84 -9.35 -7.09 -11.02
CA LYS A 84 -9.31 -5.66 -11.38
C LYS A 84 -9.41 -4.73 -10.15
N SER A 85 -10.22 -5.10 -9.16
CA SER A 85 -10.32 -4.36 -7.91
C SER A 85 -8.99 -4.37 -7.14
N VAL A 86 -8.36 -5.54 -7.01
CA VAL A 86 -7.06 -5.68 -6.34
C VAL A 86 -5.97 -4.96 -7.12
N GLU A 87 -5.89 -5.12 -8.44
CA GLU A 87 -4.91 -4.44 -9.31
C GLU A 87 -5.04 -2.92 -9.26
N SER A 88 -6.27 -2.39 -9.31
CA SER A 88 -6.49 -0.95 -9.18
C SER A 88 -6.13 -0.42 -7.80
N THR A 89 -6.30 -1.23 -6.75
CA THR A 89 -5.87 -0.89 -5.39
C THR A 89 -4.35 -0.89 -5.27
N ILE A 90 -3.64 -1.83 -5.91
CA ILE A 90 -2.18 -1.79 -6.03
C ILE A 90 -1.76 -0.44 -6.64
N GLY A 91 -2.35 -0.07 -7.78
CA GLY A 91 -2.05 1.21 -8.43
C GLY A 91 -2.33 2.42 -7.53
N PHE A 92 -3.43 2.41 -6.77
CA PHE A 92 -3.73 3.45 -5.78
C PHE A 92 -2.65 3.54 -4.69
N LEU A 93 -2.19 2.42 -4.16
CA LEU A 93 -1.16 2.38 -3.11
C LEU A 93 0.22 2.81 -3.64
N LEU A 94 0.53 2.51 -4.90
CA LEU A 94 1.77 2.92 -5.56
C LEU A 94 1.79 4.41 -5.94
N HIS A 95 0.65 5.05 -6.11
CA HIS A 95 0.53 6.47 -6.39
C HIS A 95 0.58 7.25 -5.08
N SER A 96 1.63 8.04 -4.85
CA SER A 96 1.80 8.78 -3.58
C SER A 96 0.89 10.01 -3.48
N TYR A 97 0.35 10.51 -4.59
CA TYR A 97 -0.61 11.63 -4.58
C TYR A 97 -1.87 11.27 -3.79
N LYS A 98 -2.31 12.18 -2.92
CA LYS A 98 -3.54 12.05 -2.13
C LYS A 98 -4.57 13.07 -2.60
N ASN A 99 -5.72 12.56 -3.05
CA ASN A 99 -6.82 13.41 -3.47
C ASN A 99 -7.65 13.83 -2.25
N LEU A 100 -7.75 15.14 -1.99
CA LEU A 100 -8.56 15.69 -0.90
C LEU A 100 -10.03 15.25 -0.94
N GLY A 101 -10.58 15.01 -2.15
CA GLY A 101 -11.96 14.55 -2.30
C GLY A 101 -12.17 13.08 -1.91
N TYR A 102 -11.14 12.23 -2.09
CA TYR A 102 -11.23 10.81 -1.77
C TYR A 102 -9.84 10.18 -1.67
N CYS A 103 -9.44 9.79 -0.47
CA CYS A 103 -8.21 9.04 -0.19
C CYS A 103 -8.45 8.09 0.99
N PRO A 104 -9.12 6.96 0.78
CA PRO A 104 -9.50 6.04 1.86
C PRO A 104 -8.31 5.25 2.39
N ALA A 105 -8.45 4.75 3.62
CA ALA A 105 -7.63 3.65 4.09
C ALA A 105 -8.05 2.34 3.40
N VAL A 106 -7.07 1.55 2.98
CA VAL A 106 -7.31 0.23 2.38
C VAL A 106 -7.38 -0.81 3.49
N ILE A 107 -8.46 -1.58 3.53
CA ILE A 107 -8.67 -2.63 4.53
C ILE A 107 -8.70 -3.98 3.83
N LEU A 108 -7.78 -4.85 4.21
CA LEU A 108 -7.66 -6.21 3.67
C LEU A 108 -8.33 -7.17 4.64
N ASN A 109 -9.38 -7.83 4.17
CA ASN A 109 -10.18 -8.80 4.91
C ASN A 109 -10.06 -10.20 4.31
N ASP A 110 -10.31 -11.23 5.13
CA ASP A 110 -10.54 -12.58 4.62
C ASP A 110 -11.99 -12.75 4.15
N GLU A 111 -12.22 -13.51 3.09
CA GLU A 111 -13.54 -13.86 2.63
C GLU A 111 -14.27 -14.77 3.63
N VAL A 112 -13.55 -15.70 4.26
CA VAL A 112 -14.13 -16.68 5.19
C VAL A 112 -14.44 -16.04 6.54
N ILE A 113 -15.67 -16.25 6.98
CA ILE A 113 -16.12 -15.87 8.33
C ILE A 113 -15.73 -17.00 9.28
N SER A 114 -14.87 -16.71 10.26
CA SER A 114 -14.50 -17.67 11.31
C SER A 114 -14.39 -16.94 12.65
N GLU A 115 -14.84 -17.61 13.72
CA GLU A 115 -14.61 -17.13 15.08
C GLU A 115 -13.13 -17.27 15.48
N ASN A 116 -12.46 -18.28 14.91
CA ASN A 116 -11.03 -18.54 15.08
C ASN A 116 -10.37 -18.47 13.68
N PRO A 117 -10.03 -17.26 13.17
CA PRO A 117 -9.43 -17.13 11.86
C PRO A 117 -7.99 -17.71 11.88
N GLU A 118 -7.72 -18.63 10.97
CA GLU A 118 -6.41 -19.28 10.85
C GLU A 118 -5.35 -18.39 10.18
N GLY A 119 -5.76 -17.33 9.48
CA GLY A 119 -4.87 -16.47 8.69
C GLY A 119 -4.36 -17.16 7.43
N GLY A 120 -3.24 -16.69 6.90
CA GLY A 120 -2.56 -17.34 5.75
C GLY A 120 -3.16 -17.04 4.38
N THR A 121 -4.14 -16.15 4.25
CA THR A 121 -4.82 -15.82 2.97
C THR A 121 -3.99 -14.96 2.02
N GLY A 122 -2.79 -14.51 2.42
CA GLY A 122 -1.88 -13.72 1.58
C GLY A 122 -1.89 -12.21 1.84
N LYS A 123 -2.62 -11.69 2.83
CA LYS A 123 -2.66 -10.25 3.15
C LYS A 123 -1.26 -9.66 3.40
N GLY A 124 -0.43 -10.35 4.20
CA GLY A 124 0.95 -9.94 4.47
C GLY A 124 1.81 -9.92 3.20
N LEU A 125 1.67 -10.91 2.30
CA LEU A 125 2.39 -10.93 1.03
C LEU A 125 1.94 -9.79 0.10
N PHE A 126 0.66 -9.44 0.11
CA PHE A 126 0.17 -8.28 -0.64
C PHE A 126 0.83 -6.97 -0.15
N VAL A 127 0.87 -6.74 1.16
CA VAL A 127 1.52 -5.55 1.74
C VAL A 127 3.02 -5.57 1.48
N ASN A 128 3.67 -6.73 1.62
CA ASN A 128 5.09 -6.89 1.34
C ASN A 128 5.44 -6.53 -0.11
N ALA A 129 4.61 -6.91 -1.08
CA ALA A 129 4.81 -6.50 -2.47
C ALA A 129 4.86 -4.99 -2.65
N ILE A 130 3.96 -4.25 -1.98
CA ILE A 130 3.96 -2.79 -2.03
C ILE A 130 5.22 -2.21 -1.37
N SER A 131 5.68 -2.81 -0.27
CA SER A 131 6.88 -2.36 0.45
C SER A 131 8.18 -2.49 -0.35
N HIS A 132 8.22 -3.34 -1.36
CA HIS A 132 9.34 -3.42 -2.31
C HIS A 132 9.42 -2.22 -3.28
N LEU A 133 8.39 -1.38 -3.32
CA LEU A 133 8.28 -0.24 -4.24
C LEU A 133 8.01 1.09 -3.54
N LYS A 134 7.56 1.06 -2.30
CA LYS A 134 7.21 2.25 -1.50
C LYS A 134 7.79 2.15 -0.10
N HIS A 135 8.36 3.26 0.37
CA HIS A 135 8.83 3.33 1.76
C HIS A 135 7.66 3.13 2.72
N THR A 136 7.63 1.95 3.35
CA THR A 136 6.51 1.46 4.17
C THR A 136 6.94 1.32 5.62
N VAL A 137 6.12 1.85 6.52
CA VAL A 137 6.21 1.59 7.96
C VAL A 137 5.09 0.64 8.35
N THR A 138 5.45 -0.49 8.97
CA THR A 138 4.48 -1.47 9.48
C THR A 138 4.45 -1.44 11.00
N ILE A 139 3.25 -1.34 11.54
CA ILE A 139 2.94 -1.37 12.97
C ILE A 139 2.18 -2.67 13.26
N ASP A 140 2.62 -3.44 14.25
CA ASP A 140 1.88 -4.60 14.74
C ASP A 140 0.53 -4.15 15.34
N GLY A 141 -0.56 -4.44 14.62
CA GLY A 141 -1.91 -4.04 14.98
C GLY A 141 -2.44 -4.75 16.25
N LYS A 142 -1.92 -5.93 16.58
CA LYS A 142 -2.28 -6.63 17.82
C LYS A 142 -1.76 -5.92 19.06
N SER A 143 -0.56 -5.40 19.00
CA SER A 143 0.07 -4.69 20.13
C SER A 143 -0.16 -3.18 20.10
N PHE A 144 -0.68 -2.63 19.02
CA PHE A 144 -0.90 -1.19 18.87
C PHE A 144 -1.98 -0.66 19.83
N SER A 145 -1.71 0.52 20.38
CA SER A 145 -2.69 1.30 21.15
C SER A 145 -2.50 2.77 20.85
N PHE A 146 -3.61 3.47 20.60
CA PHE A 146 -3.65 4.92 20.43
C PHE A 146 -3.28 5.70 21.69
N GLU A 147 -3.36 5.05 22.88
CA GLU A 147 -3.03 5.64 24.17
C GLU A 147 -1.53 5.61 24.49
N ARG A 148 -0.72 4.97 23.65
CA ARG A 148 0.75 4.95 23.86
C ARG A 148 1.33 6.34 23.62
N SER A 149 2.33 6.69 24.44
CA SER A 149 3.19 7.82 24.11
C SER A 149 3.90 7.53 22.78
N PHE A 150 3.82 8.48 21.84
CA PHE A 150 4.50 8.40 20.53
C PHE A 150 4.05 7.21 19.65
N PRO A 151 2.73 7.04 19.38
CA PRO A 151 2.22 5.89 18.65
C PRO A 151 2.76 5.77 17.21
N TYR A 152 3.19 6.88 16.62
CA TYR A 152 3.70 6.97 15.25
C TYR A 152 5.20 7.28 15.18
N GLN A 153 5.98 6.96 16.21
CA GLN A 153 7.41 7.32 16.28
C GLN A 153 8.28 6.75 15.14
N LEU A 154 7.84 5.66 14.50
CA LEU A 154 8.54 5.04 13.36
C LEU A 154 8.28 5.77 12.04
N VAL A 155 7.23 6.58 11.95
CA VAL A 155 6.88 7.32 10.75
C VAL A 155 7.85 8.50 10.57
N SER A 156 8.20 8.80 9.34
CA SER A 156 9.08 9.90 8.92
C SER A 156 8.45 10.68 7.75
N ALA A 157 9.07 11.80 7.38
CA ALA A 157 8.54 12.68 6.33
C ALA A 157 8.55 12.05 4.92
N ASP A 158 9.34 11.01 4.73
CA ASP A 158 9.49 10.25 3.49
C ASP A 158 8.68 8.94 3.50
N THR A 159 8.00 8.61 4.60
CA THR A 159 7.11 7.45 4.68
C THR A 159 5.93 7.62 3.73
N GLN A 160 5.74 6.66 2.81
CA GLN A 160 4.69 6.68 1.79
C GLN A 160 3.49 5.82 2.15
N LEU A 161 3.71 4.78 2.93
CA LEU A 161 2.68 3.85 3.36
C LEU A 161 2.81 3.54 4.86
N LEU A 162 1.70 3.61 5.58
CA LEU A 162 1.58 3.19 6.98
C LEU A 162 0.64 2.00 7.05
N THR A 163 1.18 0.85 7.47
CA THR A 163 0.42 -0.39 7.61
C THR A 163 0.18 -0.72 9.07
N PHE A 164 -1.08 -0.98 9.43
CA PHE A 164 -1.45 -1.63 10.69
C PHE A 164 -1.72 -3.10 10.39
N ASP A 165 -0.78 -3.96 10.78
CA ASP A 165 -0.85 -5.38 10.44
C ASP A 165 -1.56 -6.18 11.54
N ASP A 166 -2.54 -7.00 11.12
CA ASP A 166 -3.33 -7.91 11.98
C ASP A 166 -4.01 -7.22 13.17
N VAL A 167 -4.83 -6.19 12.87
CA VAL A 167 -5.51 -5.42 13.93
C VAL A 167 -6.57 -6.23 14.67
N LYS A 168 -6.80 -5.90 15.94
CA LYS A 168 -7.74 -6.57 16.85
C LYS A 168 -9.19 -6.41 16.43
N LYS A 169 -10.07 -7.27 16.93
CA LYS A 169 -11.53 -7.26 16.71
C LYS A 169 -12.21 -5.91 17.00
N HIS A 170 -11.70 -5.12 17.91
CA HIS A 170 -12.25 -3.82 18.31
C HIS A 170 -11.30 -2.67 17.99
N PHE A 171 -10.65 -2.74 16.83
CA PHE A 171 -9.78 -1.67 16.37
C PHE A 171 -10.61 -0.40 16.09
N GLU A 172 -10.23 0.70 16.75
CA GLU A 172 -10.95 1.98 16.69
C GLU A 172 -10.55 2.76 15.42
N PHE A 173 -11.06 2.32 14.27
CA PHE A 173 -10.75 2.93 12.97
C PHE A 173 -11.06 4.42 12.91
N GLU A 174 -12.07 4.89 13.65
CA GLU A 174 -12.45 6.31 13.69
C GLU A 174 -11.31 7.21 14.18
N ARG A 175 -10.43 6.71 15.03
CA ARG A 175 -9.24 7.42 15.51
C ARG A 175 -8.19 7.69 14.40
N LEU A 176 -8.30 7.02 13.27
CA LEU A 176 -7.47 7.28 12.09
C LEU A 176 -8.10 8.32 11.14
N PHE A 177 -9.30 8.82 11.41
CA PHE A 177 -9.99 9.72 10.49
C PHE A 177 -9.21 11.00 10.22
N SER A 178 -8.60 11.60 11.24
CA SER A 178 -7.74 12.78 11.07
C SER A 178 -6.54 12.48 10.15
N ILE A 179 -5.88 11.35 10.35
CA ILE A 179 -4.73 10.94 9.51
C ILE A 179 -5.16 10.73 8.05
N VAL A 180 -6.33 10.15 7.86
CA VAL A 180 -6.90 9.90 6.51
C VAL A 180 -7.27 11.20 5.79
N THR A 181 -7.63 12.28 6.52
CA THR A 181 -8.21 13.49 5.92
C THR A 181 -7.43 14.78 6.16
N GLU A 182 -6.58 14.85 7.19
CA GLU A 182 -5.93 16.10 7.61
C GLU A 182 -4.40 16.00 7.63
N GLY A 183 -3.86 14.83 7.87
CA GLY A 183 -2.43 14.59 7.99
C GLY A 183 -2.08 13.91 9.31
N ILE A 184 -0.79 13.85 9.64
CA ILE A 184 -0.30 13.13 10.82
C ILE A 184 0.67 14.01 11.63
N THR A 185 0.43 14.11 12.93
CA THR A 185 1.40 14.70 13.87
C THR A 185 2.32 13.63 14.39
N LEU A 186 3.62 13.82 14.18
CA LEU A 186 4.67 12.93 14.65
C LEU A 186 5.27 13.50 15.93
N GLU A 187 5.15 12.74 16.99
CA GLU A 187 5.82 13.02 18.25
C GLU A 187 6.92 11.96 18.45
N LYS A 188 8.12 12.42 18.76
CA LYS A 188 9.28 11.55 19.06
C LYS A 188 9.88 11.99 20.40
N LYS A 189 10.36 11.01 21.18
CA LYS A 189 11.00 11.32 22.46
C LYS A 189 12.13 12.35 22.31
N ASN A 190 12.07 13.41 23.11
CA ASN A 190 13.06 14.50 23.12
C ASN A 190 13.21 15.26 21.78
N LYS A 191 12.14 15.34 20.98
CA LYS A 191 12.10 16.13 19.74
C LYS A 191 10.79 16.89 19.70
N ASP A 192 10.83 18.04 19.02
CA ASP A 192 9.60 18.81 18.75
C ASP A 192 8.65 18.00 17.86
N ALA A 193 7.34 18.18 18.11
CA ALA A 193 6.31 17.59 17.28
C ALA A 193 6.36 18.14 15.85
N ILE A 194 6.24 17.27 14.87
CA ILE A 194 6.24 17.63 13.44
C ILE A 194 4.89 17.28 12.85
N MET A 195 4.19 18.28 12.31
CA MET A 195 2.97 18.06 11.53
C MET A 195 3.33 17.76 10.07
N ILE A 196 2.96 16.56 9.61
CA ILE A 196 3.02 16.20 8.19
C ILE A 196 1.62 16.45 7.61
N PRO A 197 1.46 17.41 6.68
CA PRO A 197 0.16 17.74 6.11
C PRO A 197 -0.38 16.59 5.26
N PHE A 198 -1.69 16.60 4.99
CA PHE A 198 -2.42 15.56 4.28
C PHE A 198 -1.70 15.10 3.00
N GLU A 199 -1.25 16.02 2.17
CA GLU A 199 -0.64 15.74 0.86
C GLU A 199 0.68 14.98 0.96
N ARG A 200 1.32 15.03 2.13
CA ARG A 200 2.63 14.41 2.39
C ARG A 200 2.53 13.24 3.36
N SER A 201 1.40 13.08 4.02
CA SER A 201 1.21 11.99 4.97
C SER A 201 1.05 10.66 4.26
N PRO A 202 1.43 9.53 4.90
CA PRO A 202 1.33 8.22 4.28
C PRO A 202 -0.12 7.84 3.99
N LYS A 203 -0.34 6.99 2.97
CA LYS A 203 -1.58 6.24 2.82
C LYS A 203 -1.64 5.13 3.86
N ILE A 204 -2.85 4.73 4.24
CA ILE A 204 -3.05 3.74 5.30
C ILE A 204 -3.51 2.42 4.70
N VAL A 205 -2.89 1.33 5.16
CA VAL A 205 -3.34 -0.03 4.93
C VAL A 205 -3.60 -0.69 6.29
N ILE A 206 -4.67 -1.46 6.38
CA ILE A 206 -5.03 -2.22 7.57
C ILE A 206 -5.25 -3.66 7.13
N THR A 207 -4.58 -4.61 7.76
CA THR A 207 -4.91 -6.03 7.62
C THR A 207 -5.69 -6.49 8.85
N THR A 208 -6.71 -7.30 8.63
CA THR A 208 -7.55 -7.80 9.71
C THR A 208 -8.23 -9.10 9.34
N ASN A 209 -8.53 -9.89 10.35
CA ASN A 209 -9.38 -11.08 10.26
C ASN A 209 -10.81 -10.78 10.74
N TYR A 210 -11.09 -9.55 11.17
CA TYR A 210 -12.35 -9.13 11.75
C TYR A 210 -12.99 -8.00 10.95
N ALA A 211 -14.32 -7.91 10.95
CA ALA A 211 -14.99 -6.75 10.39
C ALA A 211 -14.69 -5.50 11.23
N ILE A 212 -14.24 -4.43 10.57
CA ILE A 212 -14.06 -3.13 11.23
C ILE A 212 -15.43 -2.51 11.44
N LYS A 213 -15.77 -2.27 12.71
CA LYS A 213 -17.06 -1.69 13.11
C LYS A 213 -17.10 -0.19 12.85
N GLY A 214 -18.28 0.31 12.54
CA GLY A 214 -18.59 1.71 12.36
C GLY A 214 -19.70 1.92 11.33
N LYS A 215 -20.48 3.00 11.51
CA LYS A 215 -21.65 3.32 10.68
C LYS A 215 -21.60 4.76 10.19
N GLY A 216 -22.33 5.01 9.10
CA GLY A 216 -22.56 6.33 8.56
C GLY A 216 -21.64 6.71 7.42
N GLY A 217 -22.04 7.73 6.66
CA GLY A 217 -21.34 8.17 5.44
C GLY A 217 -19.91 8.64 5.68
N SER A 218 -19.61 9.15 6.90
CA SER A 218 -18.26 9.55 7.29
C SER A 218 -17.30 8.36 7.37
N PHE A 219 -17.81 7.23 7.85
CA PHE A 219 -17.06 5.98 7.96
C PHE A 219 -16.84 5.33 6.58
N GLU A 220 -17.93 5.21 5.80
CA GLU A 220 -17.88 4.54 4.49
C GLU A 220 -16.95 5.25 3.49
N ARG A 221 -16.92 6.58 3.45
CA ARG A 221 -16.04 7.32 2.53
C ARG A 221 -14.54 7.28 2.86
N ARG A 222 -14.18 6.81 4.08
CA ARG A 222 -12.78 6.76 4.54
C ARG A 222 -12.17 5.38 4.44
N LYS A 223 -12.90 4.38 3.95
CA LYS A 223 -12.39 3.02 3.79
C LYS A 223 -12.58 2.48 2.39
N TRP A 224 -11.67 1.64 1.99
CA TRP A 224 -11.75 0.80 0.81
C TRP A 224 -11.45 -0.63 1.23
N GLU A 225 -12.39 -1.54 1.07
CA GLU A 225 -12.29 -2.90 1.58
C GLU A 225 -12.07 -3.89 0.45
N LEU A 226 -11.10 -4.78 0.63
CA LEU A 226 -10.87 -5.94 -0.22
C LEU A 226 -11.11 -7.22 0.57
N GLU A 227 -11.66 -8.23 -0.08
CA GLU A 227 -11.81 -9.59 0.44
C GLU A 227 -10.84 -10.52 -0.28
N PHE A 228 -9.99 -11.23 0.47
CA PHE A 228 -9.11 -12.26 -0.05
C PHE A 228 -9.73 -13.63 0.16
N THR A 229 -9.72 -14.46 -0.89
CA THR A 229 -10.23 -15.83 -0.81
C THR A 229 -9.29 -16.68 0.04
N GLN A 230 -9.81 -17.75 0.59
CA GLN A 230 -9.01 -18.77 1.28
C GLN A 230 -8.39 -19.77 0.27
N TYR A 231 -7.79 -19.25 -0.81
CA TYR A 231 -7.05 -20.08 -1.76
C TYR A 231 -5.82 -20.68 -1.10
N TYR A 232 -5.06 -19.84 -0.36
CA TYR A 232 -3.93 -20.31 0.43
C TYR A 232 -4.37 -20.70 1.84
N ASN A 233 -3.76 -21.75 2.34
CA ASN A 233 -3.99 -22.34 3.66
C ASN A 233 -2.74 -23.13 4.09
N GLN A 234 -2.81 -23.90 5.19
CA GLN A 234 -1.68 -24.66 5.71
C GLN A 234 -1.20 -25.78 4.75
N GLU A 235 -2.10 -26.34 3.94
CA GLU A 235 -1.77 -27.40 2.98
C GLU A 235 -1.30 -26.83 1.63
N GLN A 236 -1.89 -25.73 1.18
CA GLN A 236 -1.59 -25.05 -0.08
C GLN A 236 -1.00 -23.68 0.19
N THR A 237 0.32 -23.60 0.26
CA THR A 237 1.05 -22.35 0.50
C THR A 237 1.61 -21.79 -0.82
N PRO A 238 1.87 -20.46 -0.90
CA PRO A 238 2.57 -19.88 -2.05
C PRO A 238 3.91 -20.59 -2.34
N LEU A 239 4.66 -20.95 -1.29
CA LEU A 239 5.94 -21.68 -1.47
C LEU A 239 5.74 -23.03 -2.19
N LYS A 240 4.69 -23.78 -1.84
CA LYS A 240 4.40 -25.07 -2.51
C LYS A 240 3.97 -24.87 -3.96
N GLU A 241 3.21 -23.81 -4.25
CA GLU A 241 2.71 -23.54 -5.59
C GLU A 241 3.81 -23.07 -6.54
N PHE A 242 4.62 -22.10 -6.10
CA PHE A 242 5.66 -21.51 -6.96
C PHE A 242 7.00 -22.24 -6.86
N GLY A 243 7.17 -23.19 -5.93
CA GLY A 243 8.42 -23.91 -5.70
C GLY A 243 9.56 -23.03 -5.17
N ARG A 244 9.27 -21.77 -4.83
CA ARG A 244 10.22 -20.77 -4.32
C ARG A 244 9.49 -19.72 -3.47
N LEU A 245 10.23 -19.02 -2.60
CA LEU A 245 9.67 -17.92 -1.83
C LEU A 245 9.41 -16.72 -2.74
N LEU A 246 8.20 -16.19 -2.68
CA LEU A 246 7.90 -14.90 -3.31
C LEU A 246 8.81 -13.83 -2.71
N PHE A 247 9.45 -13.05 -3.58
CA PHE A 247 10.44 -12.00 -3.27
C PHE A 247 11.79 -12.50 -2.75
N GLY A 248 11.82 -13.59 -1.95
CA GLY A 248 13.05 -14.07 -1.32
C GLY A 248 13.98 -14.83 -2.27
N ASP A 249 13.40 -15.66 -3.14
CA ASP A 249 14.16 -16.56 -4.04
C ASP A 249 14.03 -16.13 -5.52
N TRP A 250 13.55 -14.92 -5.78
CA TRP A 250 13.39 -14.44 -7.15
C TRP A 250 14.71 -14.07 -7.80
N ASP A 251 14.86 -14.50 -9.05
CA ASP A 251 15.91 -14.05 -9.95
C ASP A 251 15.62 -12.66 -10.55
N GLU A 252 16.58 -12.12 -11.30
CA GLU A 252 16.41 -10.80 -11.95
C GLU A 252 15.24 -10.80 -12.94
N ASP A 253 14.96 -11.90 -13.59
CA ASP A 253 13.88 -12.01 -14.56
C ASP A 253 12.50 -11.95 -13.88
N GLU A 254 12.34 -12.60 -12.71
CA GLU A 254 11.09 -12.49 -11.96
C GLU A 254 10.90 -11.11 -11.35
N TRP A 255 11.97 -10.50 -10.82
CA TRP A 255 11.92 -9.10 -10.40
C TRP A 255 11.54 -8.17 -11.55
N CYS A 256 12.07 -8.39 -12.76
CA CYS A 256 11.69 -7.63 -13.95
C CYS A 256 10.19 -7.78 -14.25
N ARG A 257 9.66 -9.02 -14.25
CA ARG A 257 8.22 -9.28 -14.47
C ARG A 257 7.35 -8.63 -13.41
N PHE A 258 7.74 -8.73 -12.16
CA PHE A 258 7.04 -8.10 -11.03
C PHE A 258 6.99 -6.57 -11.18
N ASP A 259 8.12 -5.92 -11.42
CA ASP A 259 8.19 -4.47 -11.55
C ASP A 259 7.31 -3.97 -12.70
N ASN A 260 7.35 -4.64 -13.85
CA ASN A 260 6.51 -4.27 -14.98
C ASN A 260 5.02 -4.52 -14.72
N TYR A 261 4.66 -5.59 -13.99
CA TYR A 261 3.29 -5.83 -13.55
C TYR A 261 2.79 -4.70 -12.63
N MET A 262 3.59 -4.31 -11.64
CA MET A 262 3.25 -3.25 -10.70
C MET A 262 3.14 -1.88 -11.37
N VAL A 263 4.04 -1.55 -12.28
CA VAL A 263 4.00 -0.30 -13.09
C VAL A 263 2.76 -0.28 -13.98
N ASN A 264 2.37 -1.41 -14.57
CA ASN A 264 1.15 -1.51 -15.37
C ASN A 264 -0.12 -1.32 -14.52
N ASN A 265 -0.16 -1.83 -13.30
CA ASN A 265 -1.27 -1.61 -12.37
C ASN A 265 -1.37 -0.13 -11.97
N LEU A 266 -0.23 0.54 -11.73
CA LEU A 266 -0.18 1.98 -11.50
C LEU A 266 -0.72 2.78 -12.70
N LYS A 267 -0.32 2.42 -13.92
CA LYS A 267 -0.86 3.02 -15.16
C LYS A 267 -2.36 2.79 -15.29
N GLY A 268 -2.84 1.56 -15.02
CA GLY A 268 -4.25 1.21 -15.01
C GLY A 268 -5.05 2.09 -14.06
N TYR A 269 -4.58 2.23 -12.83
CA TYR A 269 -5.19 3.10 -11.83
C TYR A 269 -5.23 4.58 -12.26
N LEU A 270 -4.15 5.12 -12.82
CA LEU A 270 -4.12 6.50 -13.32
C LEU A 270 -5.11 6.74 -14.47
N ASN A 271 -5.49 5.69 -15.18
CA ASN A 271 -6.48 5.76 -16.25
C ASN A 271 -7.93 5.64 -15.76
N THR A 272 -8.21 4.71 -14.85
CA THR A 272 -9.58 4.33 -14.47
C THR A 272 -9.95 4.65 -13.01
N GLY A 273 -8.97 4.96 -12.16
CA GLY A 273 -9.17 5.03 -10.71
C GLY A 273 -9.30 3.64 -10.07
N MET A 274 -9.76 3.59 -8.82
CA MET A 274 -10.08 2.34 -8.13
C MET A 274 -11.38 1.73 -8.66
N VAL A 275 -11.35 0.43 -8.92
CA VAL A 275 -12.47 -0.36 -9.44
C VAL A 275 -13.06 -1.19 -8.30
N SER A 276 -14.34 -1.00 -8.02
CA SER A 276 -15.04 -1.81 -7.02
C SER A 276 -15.36 -3.20 -7.53
N SER A 277 -15.37 -4.17 -6.62
CA SER A 277 -15.83 -5.54 -6.90
C SER A 277 -16.94 -5.96 -5.95
N THR A 278 -17.58 -7.07 -6.27
CA THR A 278 -18.56 -7.70 -5.38
C THR A 278 -17.87 -8.39 -4.21
N HIS A 279 -18.36 -8.12 -2.99
CA HIS A 279 -17.92 -8.82 -1.78
C HIS A 279 -18.88 -10.00 -1.52
N LYS A 280 -18.34 -11.18 -1.23
CA LYS A 280 -19.15 -12.36 -0.95
C LYS A 280 -19.70 -12.34 0.48
N ASN A 281 -18.87 -12.05 1.45
CA ASN A 281 -19.21 -12.21 2.86
C ASN A 281 -19.04 -10.94 3.72
N LEU A 282 -18.41 -9.91 3.24
CA LEU A 282 -18.14 -8.70 4.04
C LEU A 282 -19.42 -8.05 4.59
N ARG A 283 -20.50 -8.03 3.80
CA ARG A 283 -21.82 -7.54 4.26
C ARG A 283 -22.39 -8.39 5.39
N LYS A 284 -22.28 -9.72 5.30
CA LYS A 284 -22.72 -10.65 6.35
C LYS A 284 -21.89 -10.47 7.62
N ARG A 285 -20.58 -10.31 7.48
CA ARG A 285 -19.66 -10.08 8.63
C ARG A 285 -20.01 -8.81 9.39
N LYS A 286 -20.34 -7.72 8.69
CA LYS A 286 -20.79 -6.47 9.31
C LYS A 286 -22.08 -6.66 10.08
N PHE A 287 -23.06 -7.37 9.52
CA PHE A 287 -24.33 -7.66 10.19
C PHE A 287 -24.17 -8.51 11.46
N ILE A 288 -23.27 -9.51 11.44
CA ILE A 288 -23.01 -10.37 12.62
C ILE A 288 -22.20 -9.59 13.68
N ALA A 289 -21.37 -8.62 13.26
CA ALA A 289 -20.54 -7.83 14.16
C ALA A 289 -21.28 -6.68 14.86
N GLU A 290 -22.49 -6.35 14.40
CA GLU A 290 -23.43 -5.40 15.01
C GLU A 290 -24.22 -6.03 16.15
#